data_23e8dc10537d00bbe3dd8616e87953e3
#
_entry.id   23e8dc10537d00bbe3dd8616e87953e3
#
_cell.length_a   1.000
_cell.length_b   1.000
_cell.length_c   1.000
_cell.angle_alpha   90.00
_cell.angle_beta   90.00
_cell.angle_gamma   90.00
#
_symmetry.space_group_name_H-M   'P 1'
#
loop_
_entity.id
_entity.type
_entity.pdbx_description
1 polymer ?
#
loop_
_entity_poly.entity_id
_entity_poly.type
_entity_poly.pdbx_seq_one_letter_code
_entity_poly.pdbx_strand_id
1 'polypeptide(L)'
;MSRLVAVLVVFSVTLLSGCDDSKNRLSVLSGPTMGTTWSVKFSGTPKEGVDDLKADIEAALEQVNAEMSTYRPESDLSRFNTAEAGTLMELPDDTVKVLSAAFSISAMTDGAYDVTVGPLVNLWGFGPDPDRFEPPSEDEISAAMVRVGWQQLLLNDNELLQPGDVYVDLSSIAKGFAVDKVADLLESQGLKNYLVEVGGELRGSGSKPYGQPWRVAVERPIAGVREVEQVVALKDMAVATSGDYRNFFESDGQLYSHTLDPRTGYPVDHMLASVSVLHESAMMADGLSTAMTVLGPEAGMAFAKQHELAVFFIVRKGEGVEEIYTPAFDAIVEEK
;
A
#
# COMPACT_ATOMS: atom_id res chain seq x y z
N MET A 1 -1.23 -4.62 -91.48
CA MET A 1 -0.90 -3.57 -90.52
C MET A 1 -1.72 -3.88 -89.25
N SER A 2 -1.11 -4.60 -88.33
CA SER A 2 -1.78 -5.01 -87.10
C SER A 2 -1.32 -4.07 -85.93
N ARG A 3 -2.24 -3.42 -85.31
CA ARG A 3 -1.96 -2.54 -84.12
C ARG A 3 -2.11 -3.37 -82.87
N LEU A 4 -1.00 -3.57 -82.15
CA LEU A 4 -0.98 -4.08 -80.80
C LEU A 4 -1.41 -2.94 -79.81
N VAL A 5 -2.48 -3.20 -79.07
CA VAL A 5 -2.89 -2.36 -77.93
C VAL A 5 -2.28 -2.97 -76.68
N ALA A 6 -1.34 -2.26 -76.04
CA ALA A 6 -0.80 -2.65 -74.73
C ALA A 6 -1.72 -2.14 -73.63
N VAL A 7 -2.32 -3.05 -72.87
CA VAL A 7 -3.12 -2.74 -71.68
C VAL A 7 -2.19 -2.67 -70.48
N LEU A 8 -2.02 -1.49 -69.95
CA LEU A 8 -1.25 -1.24 -68.71
C LEU A 8 -2.15 -1.55 -67.51
N VAL A 9 -1.92 -2.65 -66.81
CA VAL A 9 -2.59 -2.97 -65.54
C VAL A 9 -1.84 -2.27 -64.40
N VAL A 10 -2.42 -1.21 -63.90
CA VAL A 10 -1.92 -0.51 -62.69
C VAL A 10 -2.38 -1.30 -61.48
N PHE A 11 -1.45 -1.95 -60.77
CA PHE A 11 -1.68 -2.64 -59.49
C PHE A 11 -1.65 -1.57 -58.37
N SER A 12 -2.81 -1.13 -57.91
CA SER A 12 -2.92 -0.29 -56.72
C SER A 12 -2.70 -1.15 -55.47
N VAL A 13 -1.51 -0.99 -54.89
CA VAL A 13 -1.20 -1.53 -53.54
C VAL A 13 -1.88 -0.63 -52.55
N THR A 14 -3.06 -1.00 -52.09
CA THR A 14 -3.68 -0.40 -50.88
C THR A 14 -2.87 -0.84 -49.66
N LEU A 15 -2.07 0.08 -49.12
CA LEU A 15 -1.50 -0.04 -47.77
C LEU A 15 -2.68 -0.03 -46.77
N LEU A 16 -3.07 -1.22 -46.35
CA LEU A 16 -3.93 -1.36 -45.16
C LEU A 16 -3.07 -0.90 -43.96
N SER A 17 -3.23 0.35 -43.57
CA SER A 17 -2.81 0.81 -42.25
C SER A 17 -3.67 0.06 -41.24
N GLY A 18 -3.15 -1.04 -40.71
CA GLY A 18 -3.75 -1.71 -39.56
C GLY A 18 -3.81 -0.68 -38.44
N CYS A 19 -4.99 -0.29 -38.01
CA CYS A 19 -5.17 0.40 -36.76
C CYS A 19 -4.50 -0.45 -35.68
N ASP A 20 -3.53 0.13 -34.98
CA ASP A 20 -2.90 -0.50 -33.82
C ASP A 20 -3.95 -0.60 -32.69
N ASP A 21 -4.66 -1.72 -32.68
CA ASP A 21 -5.75 -2.00 -31.74
C ASP A 21 -5.24 -2.29 -30.31
N SER A 22 -3.91 -2.36 -30.14
CA SER A 22 -3.26 -2.65 -28.86
C SER A 22 -3.54 -1.56 -27.80
N LYS A 23 -3.68 -0.32 -28.21
CA LYS A 23 -4.01 0.81 -27.32
C LYS A 23 -5.41 0.73 -26.73
N ASN A 24 -6.32 0.03 -27.39
CA ASN A 24 -7.72 -0.13 -26.96
C ASN A 24 -7.98 -1.49 -26.31
N ARG A 25 -6.97 -2.32 -26.16
CA ARG A 25 -7.08 -3.61 -25.49
C ARG A 25 -6.59 -3.51 -24.06
N LEU A 26 -7.43 -3.90 -23.09
CA LEU A 26 -7.07 -4.04 -21.69
C LEU A 26 -6.41 -5.41 -21.46
N SER A 27 -5.19 -5.39 -20.94
CA SER A 27 -4.48 -6.59 -20.48
C SER A 27 -4.55 -6.66 -18.95
N VAL A 28 -4.56 -7.87 -18.41
CA VAL A 28 -4.59 -8.13 -16.98
C VAL A 28 -3.55 -9.19 -16.64
N LEU A 29 -2.69 -8.88 -15.66
CA LEU A 29 -1.76 -9.81 -15.03
C LEU A 29 -2.08 -9.90 -13.55
N SER A 30 -1.82 -11.04 -12.93
CA SER A 30 -2.03 -11.24 -11.49
C SER A 30 -1.23 -12.43 -10.97
N GLY A 31 -1.05 -12.48 -9.66
CA GLY A 31 -0.38 -13.56 -8.97
C GLY A 31 -0.44 -13.41 -7.44
N PRO A 32 0.13 -14.36 -6.69
CA PRO A 32 0.28 -14.25 -5.25
C PRO A 32 1.52 -13.41 -4.88
N THR A 33 1.45 -12.66 -3.77
CA THR A 33 2.59 -11.99 -3.14
C THR A 33 2.26 -11.59 -1.70
N MET A 34 3.24 -11.46 -0.81
CA MET A 34 3.11 -10.88 0.55
C MET A 34 1.91 -11.43 1.35
N GLY A 35 1.67 -12.75 1.28
CA GLY A 35 0.51 -13.39 1.93
C GLY A 35 -0.86 -13.03 1.35
N THR A 36 -0.89 -12.31 0.23
CA THR A 36 -2.08 -11.84 -0.50
C THR A 36 -1.90 -12.02 -2.01
N THR A 37 -2.51 -11.15 -2.83
CA THR A 37 -2.43 -11.17 -4.29
C THR A 37 -2.03 -9.79 -4.83
N TRP A 38 -1.51 -9.79 -6.05
CA TRP A 38 -1.31 -8.60 -6.85
C TRP A 38 -2.08 -8.69 -8.17
N SER A 39 -2.47 -7.55 -8.69
CA SER A 39 -3.04 -7.44 -10.04
C SER A 39 -2.59 -6.15 -10.74
N VAL A 40 -2.33 -6.27 -12.05
CA VAL A 40 -2.01 -5.14 -12.92
C VAL A 40 -2.94 -5.16 -14.12
N LYS A 41 -3.65 -4.06 -14.33
CA LYS A 41 -4.46 -3.83 -15.53
C LYS A 41 -3.81 -2.72 -16.32
N PHE A 42 -3.57 -2.92 -17.62
CA PHE A 42 -2.90 -1.91 -18.44
C PHE A 42 -3.37 -1.95 -19.90
N SER A 43 -3.16 -0.85 -20.60
CA SER A 43 -3.33 -0.77 -22.05
C SER A 43 -2.03 -0.31 -22.72
N GLY A 44 -1.77 -0.86 -23.90
CA GLY A 44 -0.52 -0.65 -24.62
C GLY A 44 0.27 -1.95 -24.77
N THR A 45 1.46 -1.84 -25.37
CA THR A 45 2.36 -2.98 -25.60
C THR A 45 3.65 -2.73 -24.82
N PRO A 46 4.02 -3.59 -23.85
CA PRO A 46 5.30 -3.49 -23.17
C PRO A 46 6.46 -3.72 -24.14
N LYS A 47 7.61 -3.10 -23.89
CA LYS A 47 8.79 -3.18 -24.75
C LYS A 47 9.33 -4.61 -24.91
N GLU A 48 9.30 -5.39 -23.85
CA GLU A 48 9.90 -6.71 -23.76
C GLU A 48 8.89 -7.86 -23.93
N GLY A 49 7.60 -7.54 -24.04
CA GLY A 49 6.53 -8.53 -24.12
C GLY A 49 5.77 -8.72 -22.81
N VAL A 50 4.63 -9.40 -22.89
CA VAL A 50 3.73 -9.55 -21.73
C VAL A 50 4.24 -10.58 -20.73
N ASP A 51 4.84 -11.65 -21.21
CA ASP A 51 5.35 -12.74 -20.37
C ASP A 51 6.60 -12.28 -19.59
N ASP A 52 7.50 -11.53 -20.25
CA ASP A 52 8.67 -10.94 -19.60
C ASP A 52 8.26 -9.89 -18.59
N LEU A 53 7.31 -9.00 -18.92
CA LEU A 53 6.74 -8.04 -17.97
C LEU A 53 6.17 -8.72 -16.73
N LYS A 54 5.47 -9.86 -16.88
CA LYS A 54 4.95 -10.59 -15.74
C LYS A 54 6.06 -11.13 -14.84
N ALA A 55 7.11 -11.70 -15.45
CA ALA A 55 8.27 -12.20 -14.72
C ALA A 55 8.99 -11.08 -13.96
N ASP A 56 9.15 -9.91 -14.57
CA ASP A 56 9.76 -8.73 -13.95
C ASP A 56 8.93 -8.19 -12.77
N ILE A 57 7.60 -8.17 -12.89
CA ILE A 57 6.71 -7.80 -11.79
C ILE A 57 6.87 -8.78 -10.64
N GLU A 58 6.84 -10.08 -10.90
CA GLU A 58 7.01 -11.13 -9.88
C GLU A 58 8.38 -11.03 -9.20
N ALA A 59 9.44 -10.75 -9.96
CA ALA A 59 10.78 -10.54 -9.43
C ALA A 59 10.87 -9.27 -8.55
N ALA A 60 10.26 -8.17 -8.98
CA ALA A 60 10.23 -6.93 -8.18
C ALA A 60 9.49 -7.10 -6.85
N LEU A 61 8.36 -7.81 -6.86
CA LEU A 61 7.59 -8.12 -5.65
C LEU A 61 8.32 -9.11 -4.73
N GLU A 62 9.01 -10.09 -5.31
CA GLU A 62 9.85 -11.02 -4.56
C GLU A 62 11.03 -10.30 -3.90
N GLN A 63 11.63 -9.33 -4.57
CA GLN A 63 12.68 -8.49 -3.98
C GLN A 63 12.17 -7.74 -2.74
N VAL A 64 10.98 -7.12 -2.79
CA VAL A 64 10.39 -6.46 -1.62
C VAL A 64 10.18 -7.45 -0.47
N ASN A 65 9.72 -8.68 -0.76
CA ASN A 65 9.61 -9.73 0.25
C ASN A 65 10.97 -10.12 0.85
N ALA A 66 11.99 -10.30 0.03
CA ALA A 66 13.33 -10.67 0.48
C ALA A 66 13.98 -9.59 1.35
N GLU A 67 13.68 -8.34 1.09
CA GLU A 67 14.24 -7.21 1.83
C GLU A 67 13.45 -6.89 3.12
N MET A 68 12.09 -6.90 3.09
CA MET A 68 11.27 -6.24 4.10
C MET A 68 10.31 -7.16 4.87
N SER A 69 10.25 -8.45 4.57
CA SER A 69 9.29 -9.36 5.22
C SER A 69 9.76 -9.78 6.61
N THR A 70 8.95 -9.54 7.64
CA THR A 70 9.15 -10.08 9.00
C THR A 70 8.77 -11.57 9.12
N TYR A 71 8.09 -12.13 8.12
CA TYR A 71 7.70 -13.54 8.06
C TYR A 71 8.76 -14.44 7.43
N ARG A 72 9.84 -13.88 6.90
CA ARG A 72 10.97 -14.60 6.30
C ARG A 72 12.23 -14.41 7.15
N PRO A 73 12.72 -15.44 7.82
CA PRO A 73 13.90 -15.31 8.69
C PRO A 73 15.16 -14.82 7.96
N GLU A 74 15.26 -15.12 6.65
CA GLU A 74 16.39 -14.75 5.79
C GLU A 74 16.29 -13.36 5.17
N SER A 75 15.17 -12.64 5.35
CA SER A 75 15.04 -11.27 4.83
C SER A 75 16.04 -10.31 5.48
N ASP A 76 16.38 -9.22 4.78
CA ASP A 76 17.29 -8.22 5.34
C ASP A 76 16.73 -7.62 6.63
N LEU A 77 15.42 -7.33 6.66
CA LEU A 77 14.76 -6.81 7.85
C LEU A 77 14.77 -7.79 9.03
N SER A 78 14.50 -9.08 8.78
CA SER A 78 14.54 -10.11 9.84
C SER A 78 15.95 -10.30 10.37
N ARG A 79 16.99 -10.23 9.52
CA ARG A 79 18.39 -10.26 9.94
C ARG A 79 18.72 -9.05 10.80
N PHE A 80 18.25 -7.86 10.44
CA PHE A 80 18.38 -6.67 11.27
C PHE A 80 17.71 -6.86 12.64
N ASN A 81 16.48 -7.34 12.65
CA ASN A 81 15.69 -7.54 13.87
C ASN A 81 16.30 -8.56 14.84
N THR A 82 17.13 -9.48 14.35
CA THR A 82 17.81 -10.51 15.15
C THR A 82 19.28 -10.23 15.40
N ALA A 83 19.81 -9.11 14.89
CA ALA A 83 21.20 -8.72 15.06
C ALA A 83 21.48 -8.29 16.50
N GLU A 84 22.72 -8.51 16.95
CA GLU A 84 23.17 -8.07 18.28
C GLU A 84 23.18 -6.53 18.38
N ALA A 85 22.93 -6.03 19.59
CA ALA A 85 23.04 -4.59 19.89
C ALA A 85 24.40 -4.02 19.48
N GLY A 86 24.40 -2.88 18.82
CA GLY A 86 25.59 -2.22 18.27
C GLY A 86 25.99 -2.69 16.88
N THR A 87 25.27 -3.64 16.27
CA THR A 87 25.51 -4.05 14.88
C THR A 87 25.08 -2.92 13.93
N LEU A 88 26.00 -2.51 13.06
CA LEU A 88 25.74 -1.63 11.93
C LEU A 88 25.52 -2.51 10.70
N MET A 89 24.35 -2.38 10.08
CA MET A 89 23.93 -3.21 8.94
C MET A 89 23.67 -2.36 7.72
N GLU A 90 24.33 -2.70 6.62
CA GLU A 90 24.04 -2.12 5.30
C GLU A 90 22.72 -2.69 4.76
N LEU A 91 21.79 -1.79 4.39
CA LEU A 91 20.48 -2.12 3.87
C LEU A 91 20.37 -1.81 2.37
N PRO A 92 19.53 -2.55 1.62
CA PRO A 92 19.21 -2.21 0.24
C PRO A 92 18.57 -0.82 0.11
N ASP A 93 18.80 -0.15 -1.02
CA ASP A 93 18.27 1.19 -1.32
C ASP A 93 16.74 1.28 -1.16
N ASP A 94 16.02 0.24 -1.53
CA ASP A 94 14.56 0.17 -1.41
C ASP A 94 14.13 0.17 0.07
N THR A 95 14.82 -0.59 0.91
CA THR A 95 14.56 -0.62 2.37
C THR A 95 14.88 0.73 3.00
N VAL A 96 15.98 1.36 2.61
CA VAL A 96 16.34 2.72 3.07
C VAL A 96 15.28 3.75 2.67
N LYS A 97 14.77 3.68 1.44
CA LYS A 97 13.69 4.53 0.95
C LYS A 97 12.42 4.39 1.79
N VAL A 98 12.03 3.16 2.09
CA VAL A 98 10.83 2.86 2.90
C VAL A 98 11.02 3.31 4.35
N LEU A 99 12.16 3.04 4.97
CA LEU A 99 12.48 3.52 6.33
C LEU A 99 12.49 5.05 6.43
N SER A 100 13.06 5.74 5.44
CA SER A 100 13.09 7.21 5.40
C SER A 100 11.68 7.79 5.32
N ALA A 101 10.80 7.19 4.49
CA ALA A 101 9.40 7.57 4.43
C ALA A 101 8.66 7.29 5.75
N ALA A 102 8.90 6.12 6.35
CA ALA A 102 8.35 5.75 7.65
C ALA A 102 8.75 6.73 8.75
N PHE A 103 10.02 7.11 8.84
CA PHE A 103 10.51 8.11 9.81
C PHE A 103 9.89 9.49 9.58
N SER A 104 9.68 9.87 8.31
CA SER A 104 8.99 11.12 7.99
C SER A 104 7.55 11.11 8.51
N ILE A 105 6.81 10.02 8.29
CA ILE A 105 5.43 9.87 8.79
C ILE A 105 5.43 9.86 10.33
N SER A 106 6.36 9.14 10.95
CA SER A 106 6.50 9.09 12.42
C SER A 106 6.72 10.48 13.02
N ALA A 107 7.62 11.26 12.42
CA ALA A 107 7.90 12.63 12.85
C ALA A 107 6.70 13.56 12.65
N MET A 108 6.01 13.46 11.52
CA MET A 108 4.83 14.28 11.20
C MET A 108 3.66 14.00 12.16
N THR A 109 3.50 12.75 12.61
CA THR A 109 2.37 12.28 13.42
C THR A 109 2.66 12.21 14.92
N ASP A 110 3.80 12.77 15.36
CA ASP A 110 4.25 12.73 16.76
C ASP A 110 4.23 11.31 17.34
N GLY A 111 4.74 10.34 16.56
CA GLY A 111 4.84 8.94 16.92
C GLY A 111 3.53 8.14 16.92
N ALA A 112 2.42 8.68 16.41
CA ALA A 112 1.21 7.88 16.19
C ALA A 112 1.44 6.79 15.12
N TYR A 113 2.35 7.02 14.20
CA TYR A 113 2.91 6.00 13.32
C TYR A 113 4.33 5.68 13.75
N ASP A 114 4.64 4.41 13.98
CA ASP A 114 5.99 3.98 14.37
C ASP A 114 6.24 2.55 13.89
N VAL A 115 7.22 2.38 13.01
CA VAL A 115 7.60 1.07 12.47
C VAL A 115 8.34 0.19 13.48
N THR A 116 8.64 0.70 14.67
CA THR A 116 9.22 -0.09 15.76
C THR A 116 8.16 -0.69 16.70
N VAL A 117 6.89 -0.60 16.35
CA VAL A 117 5.74 -1.14 17.11
C VAL A 117 5.72 -2.68 17.18
N GLY A 118 6.58 -3.38 16.41
CA GLY A 118 6.61 -4.84 16.31
C GLY A 118 6.65 -5.61 17.64
N PRO A 119 7.38 -5.20 18.68
CA PRO A 119 7.35 -5.85 20.00
C PRO A 119 5.95 -5.87 20.61
N LEU A 120 5.18 -4.79 20.46
CA LEU A 120 3.79 -4.71 20.90
C LEU A 120 2.87 -5.59 20.04
N VAL A 121 3.03 -5.54 18.70
CA VAL A 121 2.25 -6.38 17.77
C VAL A 121 2.40 -7.86 18.11
N ASN A 122 3.64 -8.31 18.36
CA ASN A 122 3.92 -9.68 18.78
C ASN A 122 3.33 -10.00 20.17
N LEU A 123 3.48 -9.07 21.13
CA LEU A 123 2.95 -9.25 22.49
C LEU A 123 1.42 -9.38 22.52
N TRP A 124 0.71 -8.62 21.68
CA TRP A 124 -0.75 -8.68 21.57
C TRP A 124 -1.25 -9.85 20.69
N GLY A 125 -0.35 -10.68 20.13
CA GLY A 125 -0.70 -11.86 19.33
C GLY A 125 -1.11 -11.56 17.88
N PHE A 126 -0.78 -10.37 17.37
CA PHE A 126 -1.03 -9.98 15.96
C PHE A 126 0.18 -10.17 15.03
N GLY A 127 1.30 -10.64 15.59
CA GLY A 127 2.54 -10.89 14.86
C GLY A 127 2.58 -12.24 14.13
N PRO A 128 3.77 -12.62 13.59
CA PRO A 128 3.96 -13.86 12.83
C PRO A 128 3.63 -15.15 13.60
N ASP A 129 3.80 -15.14 14.93
CA ASP A 129 3.52 -16.28 15.82
C ASP A 129 2.34 -15.94 16.75
N PRO A 130 1.08 -16.13 16.32
CA PRO A 130 -0.10 -15.73 17.08
C PRO A 130 -0.44 -16.78 18.16
N ASP A 131 0.39 -16.89 19.18
CA ASP A 131 0.18 -17.87 20.28
C ASP A 131 -0.68 -17.30 21.43
N ARG A 132 -1.14 -16.05 21.33
CA ARG A 132 -1.83 -15.36 22.42
C ARG A 132 -3.18 -14.81 21.97
N PHE A 133 -4.22 -15.09 22.78
CA PHE A 133 -5.59 -14.59 22.62
C PHE A 133 -6.10 -13.93 23.91
N GLU A 134 -5.20 -13.55 24.79
CA GLU A 134 -5.49 -12.87 26.04
C GLU A 134 -4.69 -11.54 26.10
N PRO A 135 -5.28 -10.46 26.62
CA PRO A 135 -4.57 -9.20 26.78
C PRO A 135 -3.30 -9.38 27.64
N PRO A 136 -2.18 -8.73 27.26
CA PRO A 136 -0.98 -8.73 28.07
C PRO A 136 -1.20 -7.93 29.37
N SER A 137 -0.39 -8.23 30.40
CA SER A 137 -0.34 -7.47 31.63
C SER A 137 0.33 -6.09 31.41
N GLU A 138 0.04 -5.13 32.31
CA GLU A 138 0.68 -3.80 32.28
C GLU A 138 2.21 -3.87 32.36
N ASP A 139 2.76 -4.83 33.10
CA ASP A 139 4.20 -5.04 33.21
C ASP A 139 4.81 -5.54 31.90
N GLU A 140 4.12 -6.45 31.18
CA GLU A 140 4.53 -6.94 29.85
C GLU A 140 4.49 -5.81 28.82
N ILE A 141 3.42 -5.00 28.81
CA ILE A 141 3.29 -3.84 27.93
C ILE A 141 4.42 -2.85 28.21
N SER A 142 4.66 -2.51 29.49
CA SER A 142 5.73 -1.59 29.90
C SER A 142 7.11 -2.09 29.46
N ALA A 143 7.36 -3.39 29.56
CA ALA A 143 8.61 -4.00 29.10
C ALA A 143 8.77 -3.95 27.58
N ALA A 144 7.67 -4.14 26.81
CA ALA A 144 7.69 -4.03 25.35
C ALA A 144 7.89 -2.58 24.88
N MET A 145 7.27 -1.62 25.58
CA MET A 145 7.38 -0.19 25.26
C MET A 145 8.80 0.36 25.27
N VAL A 146 9.71 -0.20 26.09
CA VAL A 146 11.13 0.20 26.10
C VAL A 146 11.80 -0.03 24.75
N ARG A 147 11.28 -0.98 23.95
CA ARG A 147 11.79 -1.39 22.64
C ARG A 147 11.08 -0.67 21.47
N VAL A 148 10.17 0.24 21.77
CA VAL A 148 9.41 1.04 20.79
C VAL A 148 9.91 2.47 20.80
N GLY A 149 10.04 3.04 19.62
CA GLY A 149 10.47 4.43 19.40
C GLY A 149 11.44 4.53 18.23
N TRP A 150 10.92 4.96 17.07
CA TRP A 150 11.71 5.14 15.83
C TRP A 150 12.94 6.02 16.02
N GLN A 151 12.93 6.93 16.99
CA GLN A 151 14.07 7.81 17.32
C GLN A 151 15.29 7.03 17.83
N GLN A 152 15.12 5.77 18.25
CA GLN A 152 16.23 4.90 18.65
C GLN A 152 17.04 4.41 17.44
N LEU A 153 16.43 4.38 16.26
CA LEU A 153 17.07 3.93 15.03
C LEU A 153 17.92 5.05 14.43
N LEU A 154 19.18 4.73 14.14
CA LEU A 154 20.12 5.64 13.50
C LEU A 154 20.40 5.12 12.08
N LEU A 155 19.74 5.75 11.11
CA LEU A 155 19.97 5.52 9.69
C LEU A 155 20.94 6.58 9.16
N ASN A 156 22.07 6.18 8.61
CA ASN A 156 23.06 7.04 8.00
C ASN A 156 23.45 6.50 6.63
N ASP A 157 23.11 7.24 5.58
CA ASP A 157 23.13 6.75 4.19
C ASP A 157 22.34 5.44 4.07
N ASN A 158 22.97 4.30 3.83
CA ASN A 158 22.37 2.98 3.77
C ASN A 158 22.69 2.07 4.97
N GLU A 159 23.32 2.59 6.00
CA GLU A 159 23.65 1.85 7.21
C GLU A 159 22.66 2.14 8.34
N LEU A 160 22.05 1.07 8.88
CA LEU A 160 21.15 1.14 10.03
C LEU A 160 21.81 0.51 11.25
N LEU A 161 21.87 1.27 12.34
CA LEU A 161 22.37 0.77 13.62
C LEU A 161 21.27 0.06 14.40
N GLN A 162 21.51 -1.19 14.84
CA GLN A 162 20.68 -1.87 15.82
C GLN A 162 21.03 -1.36 17.23
N PRO A 163 20.18 -0.56 17.87
CA PRO A 163 20.52 0.04 19.17
C PRO A 163 20.41 -0.94 20.34
N GLY A 164 19.70 -2.04 20.15
CA GLY A 164 19.44 -3.09 21.13
C GLY A 164 17.96 -3.43 21.18
N ASP A 165 17.60 -4.66 20.89
CA ASP A 165 16.24 -5.22 20.96
C ASP A 165 15.10 -4.44 20.25
N VAL A 166 15.41 -3.43 19.43
CA VAL A 166 14.40 -2.76 18.60
C VAL A 166 14.01 -3.69 17.46
N TYR A 167 12.71 -3.82 17.25
CA TYR A 167 12.14 -4.65 16.19
C TYR A 167 11.37 -3.79 15.21
N VAL A 168 11.82 -3.78 13.97
CA VAL A 168 11.21 -3.00 12.88
C VAL A 168 10.20 -3.87 12.12
N ASP A 169 9.00 -3.34 11.91
CA ASP A 169 7.95 -3.92 11.09
C ASP A 169 7.48 -2.91 10.03
N LEU A 170 7.67 -3.26 8.76
CA LEU A 170 7.30 -2.42 7.61
C LEU A 170 5.96 -2.84 6.98
N SER A 171 5.17 -3.72 7.60
CA SER A 171 3.91 -4.25 7.04
C SER A 171 2.88 -3.18 6.72
N SER A 172 2.97 -2.02 7.39
CA SER A 172 2.07 -0.88 7.25
C SER A 172 2.45 0.10 6.14
N ILE A 173 3.50 -0.19 5.35
CA ILE A 173 4.02 0.70 4.30
C ILE A 173 4.61 -0.07 3.10
N ALA A 174 5.03 -1.32 3.32
CA ALA A 174 5.72 -2.10 2.29
C ALA A 174 4.81 -2.50 1.11
N LYS A 175 3.49 -2.67 1.34
CA LYS A 175 2.54 -2.98 0.26
C LYS A 175 2.36 -1.77 -0.66
N GLY A 176 2.20 -0.58 -0.09
CA GLY A 176 2.17 0.66 -0.85
C GLY A 176 3.46 0.89 -1.63
N PHE A 177 4.62 0.60 -1.03
CA PHE A 177 5.90 0.65 -1.75
C PHE A 177 5.96 -0.36 -2.91
N ALA A 178 5.47 -1.58 -2.72
CA ALA A 178 5.40 -2.59 -3.78
C ALA A 178 4.53 -2.13 -4.96
N VAL A 179 3.40 -1.46 -4.70
CA VAL A 179 2.56 -0.83 -5.72
C VAL A 179 3.36 0.22 -6.51
N ASP A 180 4.07 1.12 -5.82
CA ASP A 180 4.88 2.15 -6.48
C ASP A 180 6.00 1.53 -7.31
N LYS A 181 6.70 0.51 -6.79
CA LYS A 181 7.78 -0.21 -7.51
C LYS A 181 7.28 -0.87 -8.79
N VAL A 182 6.11 -1.50 -8.76
CA VAL A 182 5.48 -2.08 -9.97
C VAL A 182 5.04 -0.98 -10.94
N ALA A 183 4.51 0.14 -10.45
CA ALA A 183 4.13 1.27 -11.29
C ALA A 183 5.35 1.86 -12.04
N ASP A 184 6.46 2.07 -11.32
CA ASP A 184 7.73 2.53 -11.91
C ASP A 184 8.25 1.56 -12.99
N LEU A 185 8.13 0.24 -12.75
CA LEU A 185 8.46 -0.78 -13.74
C LEU A 185 7.59 -0.65 -15.00
N LEU A 186 6.27 -0.51 -14.86
CA LEU A 186 5.36 -0.31 -16.00
C LEU A 186 5.73 0.94 -16.81
N GLU A 187 6.04 2.04 -16.14
CA GLU A 187 6.46 3.30 -16.77
C GLU A 187 7.79 3.12 -17.53
N SER A 188 8.74 2.37 -16.98
CA SER A 188 10.01 2.02 -17.64
C SER A 188 9.80 1.22 -18.94
N GLN A 189 8.76 0.37 -18.96
CA GLN A 189 8.31 -0.39 -20.12
C GLN A 189 7.51 0.46 -21.15
N GLY A 190 7.27 1.75 -20.84
CA GLY A 190 6.55 2.69 -21.70
C GLY A 190 5.02 2.62 -21.55
N LEU A 191 4.52 1.89 -20.55
CA LEU A 191 3.11 1.79 -20.22
C LEU A 191 2.71 2.98 -19.33
N LYS A 192 1.78 3.80 -19.82
CA LYS A 192 1.30 5.01 -19.13
C LYS A 192 -0.12 4.91 -18.63
N ASN A 193 -0.83 3.87 -19.05
CA ASN A 193 -2.24 3.66 -18.70
C ASN A 193 -2.35 2.34 -17.95
N TYR A 194 -2.40 2.41 -16.65
CA TYR A 194 -2.42 1.22 -15.79
C TYR A 194 -3.18 1.45 -14.47
N LEU A 195 -3.59 0.34 -13.89
CA LEU A 195 -4.00 0.22 -12.49
C LEU A 195 -3.22 -0.93 -11.88
N VAL A 196 -2.39 -0.64 -10.89
CA VAL A 196 -1.67 -1.60 -10.06
C VAL A 196 -2.43 -1.79 -8.75
N GLU A 197 -2.49 -3.01 -8.26
CA GLU A 197 -3.05 -3.36 -6.96
C GLU A 197 -2.16 -4.42 -6.30
N VAL A 198 -1.83 -4.23 -5.02
CA VAL A 198 -1.14 -5.21 -4.17
C VAL A 198 -1.81 -5.21 -2.81
N GLY A 199 -2.50 -6.31 -2.47
CA GLY A 199 -3.09 -6.51 -1.15
C GLY A 199 -4.16 -5.51 -0.71
N GLY A 200 -4.72 -4.73 -1.66
CA GLY A 200 -5.74 -3.72 -1.42
C GLY A 200 -5.25 -2.29 -1.64
N GLU A 201 -3.94 -2.04 -1.64
CA GLU A 201 -3.34 -0.76 -2.01
C GLU A 201 -3.31 -0.64 -3.53
N LEU A 202 -3.70 0.55 -4.07
CA LEU A 202 -3.84 0.75 -5.50
C LEU A 202 -3.14 2.04 -5.96
N ARG A 203 -2.62 2.00 -7.20
CA ARG A 203 -2.16 3.19 -7.92
C ARG A 203 -2.63 3.12 -9.38
N GLY A 204 -3.28 4.20 -9.83
CA GLY A 204 -3.75 4.34 -11.20
C GLY A 204 -3.04 5.47 -11.93
N SER A 205 -2.66 5.25 -13.19
CA SER A 205 -2.13 6.29 -14.07
C SER A 205 -2.86 6.31 -15.41
N GLY A 206 -2.97 7.51 -15.99
CA GLY A 206 -3.65 7.72 -17.26
C GLY A 206 -5.10 7.29 -17.24
N SER A 207 -5.56 6.53 -18.25
CA SER A 207 -6.96 6.12 -18.40
C SER A 207 -7.10 4.70 -18.97
N LYS A 208 -8.26 4.09 -18.76
CA LYS A 208 -8.69 2.89 -19.47
C LYS A 208 -8.83 3.18 -20.96
N PRO A 209 -8.94 2.14 -21.82
CA PRO A 209 -9.34 2.29 -23.22
C PRO A 209 -10.55 3.20 -23.38
N TYR A 210 -10.56 3.97 -24.45
CA TYR A 210 -11.60 4.98 -24.76
C TYR A 210 -11.67 6.15 -23.77
N GLY A 211 -10.58 6.44 -23.02
CA GLY A 211 -10.47 7.59 -22.12
C GLY A 211 -11.27 7.47 -20.83
N GLN A 212 -11.72 6.28 -20.46
CA GLN A 212 -12.46 6.08 -19.23
C GLN A 212 -11.53 6.11 -18.01
N PRO A 213 -11.91 6.73 -16.88
CA PRO A 213 -11.07 6.75 -15.68
C PRO A 213 -10.91 5.36 -15.04
N TRP A 214 -9.84 5.17 -14.29
CA TRP A 214 -9.69 4.05 -13.38
C TRP A 214 -10.56 4.29 -12.15
N ARG A 215 -11.69 3.59 -12.07
CA ARG A 215 -12.59 3.67 -10.91
C ARG A 215 -12.28 2.54 -9.95
N VAL A 216 -12.04 2.89 -8.71
CA VAL A 216 -11.86 1.97 -7.59
C VAL A 216 -12.95 2.19 -6.55
N ALA A 217 -13.38 1.12 -5.93
CA ALA A 217 -14.38 1.17 -4.88
C ALA A 217 -13.69 1.20 -3.51
N VAL A 218 -14.09 2.12 -2.65
CA VAL A 218 -13.85 2.03 -1.21
C VAL A 218 -14.96 1.17 -0.64
N GLU A 219 -14.59 0.05 -0.01
CA GLU A 219 -15.54 -0.91 0.55
C GLU A 219 -16.10 -0.40 1.88
N ARG A 220 -17.38 -0.69 2.13
CA ARG A 220 -18.01 -0.50 3.43
C ARG A 220 -17.41 -1.48 4.44
N PRO A 221 -16.99 -1.02 5.63
CA PRO A 221 -16.31 -1.86 6.62
C PRO A 221 -17.31 -2.75 7.39
N ILE A 222 -17.98 -3.67 6.68
CA ILE A 222 -18.87 -4.67 7.25
C ILE A 222 -18.23 -6.03 7.08
N ALA A 223 -18.01 -6.74 8.18
CA ALA A 223 -17.42 -8.07 8.15
C ALA A 223 -18.24 -9.05 7.28
N GLY A 224 -17.58 -9.70 6.31
CA GLY A 224 -18.20 -10.69 5.43
C GLY A 224 -19.08 -10.13 4.29
N VAL A 225 -19.22 -8.82 4.15
CA VAL A 225 -19.99 -8.17 3.08
C VAL A 225 -19.06 -7.27 2.26
N ARG A 226 -19.12 -7.40 0.94
CA ARG A 226 -18.47 -6.47 0.00
C ARG A 226 -19.53 -5.53 -0.57
N GLU A 227 -19.72 -4.42 0.08
CA GLU A 227 -20.59 -3.34 -0.36
C GLU A 227 -19.77 -2.11 -0.68
N VAL A 228 -20.05 -1.46 -1.81
CA VAL A 228 -19.34 -0.26 -2.23
C VAL A 228 -19.91 0.93 -1.48
N GLU A 229 -19.09 1.62 -0.70
CA GLU A 229 -19.48 2.87 -0.05
C GLU A 229 -19.23 4.06 -0.96
N GLN A 230 -18.01 4.18 -1.48
CA GLN A 230 -17.60 5.29 -2.33
C GLN A 230 -16.85 4.80 -3.56
N VAL A 231 -17.01 5.49 -4.69
CA VAL A 231 -16.22 5.28 -5.91
C VAL A 231 -15.28 6.45 -6.12
N VAL A 232 -14.00 6.14 -6.29
CA VAL A 232 -12.95 7.14 -6.56
C VAL A 232 -12.37 6.91 -7.94
N ALA A 233 -12.23 7.99 -8.71
CA ALA A 233 -11.53 7.97 -9.99
C ALA A 233 -10.03 8.24 -9.73
N LEU A 234 -9.19 7.23 -9.95
CA LEU A 234 -7.74 7.40 -9.84
C LEU A 234 -7.16 7.87 -11.17
N LYS A 235 -6.51 9.02 -11.12
CA LYS A 235 -5.74 9.56 -12.23
C LYS A 235 -4.42 10.08 -11.68
N ASP A 236 -3.34 9.37 -11.97
CA ASP A 236 -2.00 9.66 -11.47
C ASP A 236 -1.95 9.75 -9.94
N MET A 237 -2.74 8.88 -9.29
CA MET A 237 -2.90 8.83 -7.84
C MET A 237 -2.98 7.39 -7.33
N ALA A 238 -2.68 7.24 -6.06
CA ALA A 238 -2.83 6.02 -5.29
C ALA A 238 -3.90 6.17 -4.22
N VAL A 239 -4.42 5.04 -3.76
CA VAL A 239 -5.28 4.92 -2.58
C VAL A 239 -4.86 3.73 -1.75
N ALA A 240 -4.75 3.93 -0.44
CA ALA A 240 -4.60 2.87 0.54
C ALA A 240 -5.69 2.99 1.59
N THR A 241 -6.14 1.84 2.11
CA THR A 241 -7.22 1.78 3.10
C THR A 241 -6.82 0.90 4.27
N SER A 242 -6.79 1.49 5.45
CA SER A 242 -6.67 0.79 6.72
C SER A 242 -8.03 0.65 7.40
N GLY A 243 -8.27 -0.49 8.07
CA GLY A 243 -9.53 -0.73 8.78
C GLY A 243 -9.41 -1.85 9.79
N ASP A 244 -10.16 -1.75 10.86
CA ASP A 244 -10.11 -2.67 12.02
C ASP A 244 -11.10 -3.85 11.92
N TYR A 245 -11.94 -3.90 10.87
CA TYR A 245 -13.04 -4.86 10.75
C TYR A 245 -12.63 -6.29 10.34
N ARG A 246 -11.36 -6.52 10.01
CA ARG A 246 -10.87 -7.82 9.52
C ARG A 246 -10.03 -8.57 10.55
N ASN A 247 -9.25 -7.87 11.36
CA ASN A 247 -8.29 -8.45 12.30
C ASN A 247 -8.55 -7.92 13.72
N PHE A 248 -9.19 -8.72 14.55
CA PHE A 248 -9.44 -8.45 15.96
C PHE A 248 -9.53 -9.78 16.72
N PHE A 249 -9.31 -9.76 18.01
CA PHE A 249 -9.73 -10.84 18.89
C PHE A 249 -10.68 -10.31 19.97
N GLU A 250 -11.47 -11.21 20.54
CA GLU A 250 -12.38 -10.90 21.63
C GLU A 250 -11.92 -11.61 22.91
N SER A 251 -11.82 -10.88 24.01
CA SER A 251 -11.56 -11.41 25.34
C SER A 251 -12.48 -10.72 26.33
N ASP A 252 -13.19 -11.50 27.18
CA ASP A 252 -14.13 -11.01 28.19
C ASP A 252 -15.21 -10.05 27.65
N GLY A 253 -15.64 -10.24 26.39
CA GLY A 253 -16.65 -9.38 25.74
C GLY A 253 -16.11 -8.04 25.23
N GLN A 254 -14.81 -7.81 25.30
CA GLN A 254 -14.12 -6.67 24.73
C GLN A 254 -13.39 -7.06 23.44
N LEU A 255 -13.56 -6.23 22.39
CA LEU A 255 -12.85 -6.38 21.11
C LEU A 255 -11.53 -5.62 21.16
N TYR A 256 -10.46 -6.27 20.74
CA TYR A 256 -9.13 -5.69 20.62
C TYR A 256 -8.71 -5.63 19.17
N SER A 257 -8.51 -4.40 18.67
CA SER A 257 -8.02 -4.16 17.30
C SER A 257 -6.56 -4.59 17.14
N HIS A 258 -6.20 -5.07 15.96
CA HIS A 258 -4.80 -5.32 15.61
C HIS A 258 -3.97 -4.05 15.46
N THR A 259 -4.60 -2.89 15.33
CA THR A 259 -3.92 -1.60 15.24
C THR A 259 -3.62 -1.10 16.65
N LEU A 260 -2.33 -0.94 16.94
CA LEU A 260 -1.83 -0.50 18.24
C LEU A 260 -1.39 0.96 18.18
N ASP A 261 -1.62 1.70 19.25
CA ASP A 261 -1.02 3.03 19.42
C ASP A 261 0.39 2.87 20.03
N PRO A 262 1.47 3.16 19.27
CA PRO A 262 2.84 3.03 19.74
C PRO A 262 3.17 3.89 20.96
N ARG A 263 2.40 4.95 21.17
CA ARG A 263 2.59 5.92 22.29
C ARG A 263 2.05 5.40 23.61
N THR A 264 1.07 4.51 23.57
CA THR A 264 0.41 3.96 24.76
C THR A 264 0.70 2.48 24.98
N GLY A 265 0.98 1.73 23.90
CA GLY A 265 1.17 0.28 23.91
C GLY A 265 -0.13 -0.52 23.85
N TYR A 266 -1.28 0.14 23.70
CA TYR A 266 -2.60 -0.48 23.67
C TYR A 266 -3.23 -0.44 22.26
N PRO A 267 -4.12 -1.40 21.93
CA PRO A 267 -4.99 -1.29 20.77
C PRO A 267 -5.80 0.01 20.77
N VAL A 268 -6.05 0.55 19.59
CA VAL A 268 -6.97 1.68 19.44
C VAL A 268 -8.38 1.26 19.79
N ASP A 269 -9.13 2.14 20.49
CA ASP A 269 -10.48 1.87 21.02
C ASP A 269 -11.57 2.84 20.52
N HIS A 270 -11.22 3.69 19.53
CA HIS A 270 -12.17 4.66 18.97
C HIS A 270 -13.10 4.03 17.92
N MET A 271 -14.11 4.80 17.50
CA MET A 271 -15.19 4.33 16.61
C MET A 271 -14.82 4.34 15.12
N LEU A 272 -13.57 4.61 14.73
CA LEU A 272 -13.13 4.54 13.33
C LEU A 272 -13.20 3.10 12.83
N ALA A 273 -13.94 2.87 11.75
CA ALA A 273 -14.08 1.55 11.14
C ALA A 273 -13.10 1.35 9.98
N SER A 274 -12.88 2.40 9.18
CA SER A 274 -11.85 2.41 8.14
C SER A 274 -11.46 3.84 7.77
N VAL A 275 -10.29 3.97 7.19
CA VAL A 275 -9.80 5.23 6.62
C VAL A 275 -9.09 4.96 5.31
N SER A 276 -9.42 5.74 4.29
CA SER A 276 -8.76 5.72 2.98
C SER A 276 -8.02 7.01 2.76
N VAL A 277 -6.77 6.91 2.34
CA VAL A 277 -5.91 8.05 2.00
C VAL A 277 -5.57 8.00 0.52
N LEU A 278 -5.78 9.14 -0.17
CA LEU A 278 -5.33 9.35 -1.54
C LEU A 278 -4.03 10.16 -1.52
N HIS A 279 -3.04 9.71 -2.29
CA HIS A 279 -1.74 10.35 -2.40
C HIS A 279 -1.10 10.01 -3.75
N GLU A 280 -0.13 10.78 -4.22
CA GLU A 280 0.61 10.48 -5.46
C GLU A 280 1.45 9.20 -5.34
N SER A 281 1.97 8.89 -4.14
CA SER A 281 2.69 7.66 -3.80
C SER A 281 1.80 6.72 -3.01
N ALA A 282 1.72 5.46 -3.44
CA ALA A 282 1.01 4.41 -2.72
C ALA A 282 1.71 4.07 -1.38
N MET A 283 3.03 4.13 -1.32
CA MET A 283 3.80 3.98 -0.09
C MET A 283 3.39 5.01 0.97
N MET A 284 3.29 6.28 0.60
CA MET A 284 2.85 7.32 1.54
C MET A 284 1.38 7.16 1.92
N ALA A 285 0.50 6.80 0.97
CA ALA A 285 -0.90 6.51 1.27
C ALA A 285 -1.07 5.40 2.30
N ASP A 286 -0.31 4.29 2.16
CA ASP A 286 -0.33 3.12 3.05
C ASP A 286 0.09 3.49 4.47
N GLY A 287 1.28 4.11 4.65
CA GLY A 287 1.74 4.56 5.96
C GLY A 287 0.84 5.61 6.61
N LEU A 288 0.34 6.58 5.83
CA LEU A 288 -0.56 7.61 6.34
C LEU A 288 -1.94 7.04 6.72
N SER A 289 -2.46 6.04 6.00
CA SER A 289 -3.73 5.39 6.36
C SER A 289 -3.63 4.69 7.72
N THR A 290 -2.49 4.06 8.00
CA THR A 290 -2.20 3.48 9.32
C THR A 290 -2.08 4.57 10.39
N ALA A 291 -1.37 5.67 10.11
CA ALA A 291 -1.27 6.81 11.02
C ALA A 291 -2.65 7.40 11.35
N MET A 292 -3.53 7.58 10.35
CA MET A 292 -4.89 8.07 10.56
C MET A 292 -5.72 7.09 11.39
N THR A 293 -5.50 5.78 11.22
CA THR A 293 -6.16 4.76 12.05
C THR A 293 -5.74 4.91 13.51
N VAL A 294 -4.47 5.12 13.80
CA VAL A 294 -4.00 5.32 15.19
C VAL A 294 -4.50 6.62 15.78
N LEU A 295 -4.50 7.72 15.02
CA LEU A 295 -4.98 9.02 15.47
C LEU A 295 -6.49 9.04 15.74
N GLY A 296 -7.26 8.21 15.06
CA GLY A 296 -8.71 8.19 15.13
C GLY A 296 -9.38 9.35 14.38
N PRO A 297 -10.72 9.41 14.37
CA PRO A 297 -11.45 10.30 13.47
C PRO A 297 -11.26 11.79 13.78
N GLU A 298 -11.16 12.19 15.05
CA GLU A 298 -11.04 13.61 15.42
C GLU A 298 -9.63 14.15 15.20
N ALA A 299 -8.60 13.51 15.78
CA ALA A 299 -7.21 13.94 15.64
C ALA A 299 -6.71 13.70 14.22
N GLY A 300 -7.09 12.57 13.59
CA GLY A 300 -6.76 12.27 12.19
C GLY A 300 -7.35 13.30 11.21
N MET A 301 -8.60 13.73 11.41
CA MET A 301 -9.22 14.80 10.62
C MET A 301 -8.49 16.14 10.79
N ALA A 302 -8.11 16.49 12.01
CA ALA A 302 -7.37 17.72 12.27
C ALA A 302 -5.98 17.69 11.59
N PHE A 303 -5.27 16.58 11.73
CA PHE A 303 -3.98 16.35 11.08
C PHE A 303 -4.10 16.39 9.55
N ALA A 304 -5.07 15.66 8.99
CA ALA A 304 -5.26 15.59 7.54
C ALA A 304 -5.59 16.97 6.94
N LYS A 305 -6.38 17.80 7.63
CA LYS A 305 -6.64 19.17 7.19
C LYS A 305 -5.41 20.07 7.27
N GLN A 306 -4.61 19.93 8.34
CA GLN A 306 -3.38 20.70 8.51
C GLN A 306 -2.36 20.43 7.40
N HIS A 307 -2.30 19.17 6.93
CA HIS A 307 -1.37 18.71 5.89
C HIS A 307 -1.99 18.61 4.49
N GLU A 308 -3.22 19.14 4.32
CA GLU A 308 -3.95 19.14 3.04
C GLU A 308 -4.10 17.74 2.41
N LEU A 309 -4.17 16.69 3.24
CA LEU A 309 -4.31 15.30 2.80
C LEU A 309 -5.75 15.02 2.35
N ALA A 310 -5.88 14.25 1.28
CA ALA A 310 -7.16 13.74 0.81
C ALA A 310 -7.50 12.44 1.55
N VAL A 311 -8.38 12.53 2.56
CA VAL A 311 -8.70 11.43 3.47
C VAL A 311 -10.22 11.27 3.60
N PHE A 312 -10.66 10.01 3.56
CA PHE A 312 -12.02 9.56 3.77
C PHE A 312 -12.09 8.63 4.98
N PHE A 313 -12.88 8.99 5.98
CA PHE A 313 -13.08 8.21 7.20
C PHE A 313 -14.49 7.65 7.23
N ILE A 314 -14.63 6.40 7.65
CA ILE A 314 -15.90 5.74 7.94
C ILE A 314 -15.91 5.44 9.45
N VAL A 315 -16.83 6.09 10.17
CA VAL A 315 -16.92 6.03 11.63
C VAL A 315 -18.19 5.30 12.05
N ARG A 316 -18.10 4.34 12.97
CA ARG A 316 -19.28 3.65 13.52
C ARG A 316 -20.16 4.61 14.29
N LYS A 317 -21.47 4.54 14.07
CA LYS A 317 -22.46 5.39 14.74
C LYS A 317 -23.76 4.61 14.97
N GLY A 318 -23.95 4.13 16.21
CA GLY A 318 -25.06 3.24 16.53
C GLY A 318 -25.00 1.94 15.70
N GLU A 319 -26.09 1.62 15.01
CA GLU A 319 -26.16 0.44 14.10
C GLU A 319 -25.64 0.74 12.67
N GLY A 320 -25.19 1.96 12.39
CA GLY A 320 -24.74 2.41 11.08
C GLY A 320 -23.33 2.96 11.06
N VAL A 321 -23.02 3.69 10.01
CA VAL A 321 -21.76 4.40 9.83
C VAL A 321 -22.02 5.86 9.46
N GLU A 322 -21.07 6.73 9.78
CA GLU A 322 -21.01 8.12 9.34
C GLU A 322 -19.76 8.28 8.47
N GLU A 323 -19.95 8.85 7.28
CA GLU A 323 -18.89 9.19 6.35
C GLU A 323 -18.42 10.62 6.61
N ILE A 324 -17.12 10.80 6.82
CA ILE A 324 -16.52 12.13 6.95
C ILE A 324 -15.25 12.18 6.08
N TYR A 325 -15.02 13.30 5.41
CA TYR A 325 -13.88 13.45 4.51
C TYR A 325 -13.31 14.87 4.57
N THR A 326 -12.05 14.97 4.13
CA THR A 326 -11.37 16.26 4.04
C THR A 326 -11.78 17.03 2.81
N PRO A 327 -11.66 18.37 2.77
CA PRO A 327 -11.90 19.15 1.57
C PRO A 327 -11.05 18.73 0.37
N ALA A 328 -9.81 18.25 0.60
CA ALA A 328 -8.94 17.74 -0.44
C ALA A 328 -9.49 16.44 -1.06
N PHE A 329 -10.11 15.56 -0.26
CA PHE A 329 -10.76 14.36 -0.77
C PHE A 329 -12.00 14.69 -1.59
N ASP A 330 -12.85 15.60 -1.09
CA ASP A 330 -14.07 16.03 -1.77
C ASP A 330 -13.81 16.59 -3.17
N ALA A 331 -12.68 17.27 -3.34
CA ALA A 331 -12.26 17.81 -4.64
C ALA A 331 -11.89 16.74 -5.70
N ILE A 332 -11.58 15.50 -5.26
CA ILE A 332 -11.14 14.40 -6.14
C ILE A 332 -12.29 13.44 -6.46
N VAL A 333 -13.26 13.32 -5.56
CA VAL A 333 -14.36 12.36 -5.69
C VAL A 333 -15.30 12.76 -6.81
N GLU A 334 -15.64 11.83 -7.70
CA GLU A 334 -16.72 12.01 -8.67
C GLU A 334 -18.06 12.12 -7.93
N GLU A 335 -18.87 13.14 -8.26
CA GLU A 335 -20.25 13.19 -7.84
C GLU A 335 -20.99 11.91 -8.33
N LYS A 336 -21.76 11.30 -7.43
CA LYS A 336 -22.54 10.07 -7.69
C LYS A 336 -23.62 10.30 -8.77
#